data_0d8be1aa6e175cffff1452abf4ed3278
#
_entry.id   0d8be1aa6e175cffff1452abf4ed3278
#
_cell.length_a   1.000
_cell.length_b   1.000
_cell.length_c   1.000
_cell.angle_alpha   90.00
_cell.angle_beta   90.00
_cell.angle_gamma   90.00
#
_symmetry.space_group_name_H-M   'P 1'
#
loop_
_entity.id
_entity.type
_entity.pdbx_description
1 polymer ?
#
loop_
_entity_poly.entity_id
_entity_poly.type
_entity_poly.pdbx_seq_one_letter_code
_entity_poly.pdbx_strand_id
1 'polypeptide(L)'
;MLLGIAIASTALAAGIAVTGVSAHYFFQPTGVLIVLGGTLGVILITTPPAALLLAARRTLGLFSTEASPNQEDLMEEIVSYAKTVRTKGILAIEPAIGMVSHGFLQEALLFAMDAKERSDLQSALENKVRFCERQSEAAAKVLEVAGGFAPTIGVLGTVVGLIDVLRQFSSLSTIASGVGAAFTSTIYGLALANVVLLPAAHRIRARASETFHLQELMTEGALYLFDGMHPRLVRQRLHSFLDAPPVHDRSTQSLESALQTGRV
;
A
#
# COMPACT_ATOMS: atom_id res chain seq x y z
N MET A 1 6.92 -7.15 6.94
CA MET A 1 7.21 -5.72 7.25
C MET A 1 7.99 -5.56 8.55
N LEU A 2 7.47 -6.02 9.69
CA LEU A 2 8.15 -5.89 11.00
C LEU A 2 9.57 -6.45 11.01
N LEU A 3 9.78 -7.63 10.41
CA LEU A 3 11.11 -8.24 10.30
C LEU A 3 12.10 -7.35 9.52
N GLY A 4 11.68 -6.75 8.40
CA GLY A 4 12.53 -5.85 7.61
C GLY A 4 12.89 -4.58 8.37
N ILE A 5 11.92 -3.97 9.07
CA ILE A 5 12.17 -2.81 9.93
C ILE A 5 13.13 -3.18 11.07
N ALA A 6 12.93 -4.35 11.70
CA ALA A 6 13.82 -4.82 12.77
C ALA A 6 15.25 -5.03 12.27
N ILE A 7 15.43 -5.67 11.11
CA ILE A 7 16.77 -5.88 10.51
C ILE A 7 17.43 -4.53 10.18
N ALA A 8 16.72 -3.62 9.54
CA ALA A 8 17.24 -2.30 9.18
C ALA A 8 17.64 -1.48 10.42
N SER A 9 16.78 -1.47 11.44
CA SER A 9 17.05 -0.77 12.71
C SER A 9 18.21 -1.38 13.47
N THR A 10 18.30 -2.72 13.48
CA THR A 10 19.41 -3.44 14.15
C THR A 10 20.73 -3.20 13.43
N ALA A 11 20.73 -3.23 12.09
CA ALA A 11 21.93 -2.95 11.30
C ALA A 11 22.42 -1.51 11.50
N LEU A 12 21.51 -0.54 11.55
CA LEU A 12 21.83 0.86 11.83
C LEU A 12 22.40 1.01 13.25
N ALA A 13 21.74 0.41 14.25
CA ALA A 13 22.21 0.44 15.64
C ALA A 13 23.58 -0.24 15.82
N ALA A 14 23.80 -1.38 15.16
CA ALA A 14 25.09 -2.07 15.16
C ALA A 14 26.19 -1.21 14.51
N GLY A 15 25.89 -0.58 13.37
CA GLY A 15 26.80 0.36 12.71
C GLY A 15 27.21 1.51 13.63
N ILE A 16 26.25 2.12 14.32
CA ILE A 16 26.51 3.17 15.32
C ILE A 16 27.38 2.63 16.46
N ALA A 17 27.07 1.44 16.99
CA ALA A 17 27.83 0.85 18.10
C ALA A 17 29.31 0.60 17.75
N VAL A 18 29.59 0.16 16.50
CA VAL A 18 30.96 -0.07 16.01
C VAL A 18 31.77 1.24 15.91
N THR A 19 31.14 2.39 15.68
CA THR A 19 31.84 3.69 15.62
C THR A 19 32.31 4.19 16.99
N GLY A 20 31.86 3.56 18.09
CA GLY A 20 32.17 4.00 19.45
C GLY A 20 31.52 5.31 19.87
N VAL A 21 30.62 5.85 19.04
CA VAL A 21 29.86 7.07 19.35
C VAL A 21 28.80 6.74 20.41
N SER A 22 28.77 7.50 21.49
CA SER A 22 27.77 7.29 22.56
C SER A 22 26.35 7.50 22.02
N ALA A 23 25.45 6.57 22.34
CA ALA A 23 24.04 6.62 21.94
C ALA A 23 23.33 7.92 22.39
N HIS A 24 23.83 8.57 23.42
CA HIS A 24 23.30 9.85 23.92
C HIS A 24 23.30 10.95 22.85
N TYR A 25 24.32 10.97 21.95
CA TYR A 25 24.38 11.97 20.88
C TYR A 25 23.25 11.82 19.84
N PHE A 26 22.69 10.62 19.73
CA PHE A 26 21.56 10.36 18.84
C PHE A 26 20.19 10.66 19.49
N PHE A 27 20.14 11.04 20.75
CA PHE A 27 18.89 11.39 21.43
C PHE A 27 18.73 12.91 21.49
N GLN A 28 18.22 13.49 20.40
CA GLN A 28 18.04 14.93 20.24
C GLN A 28 16.56 15.28 20.12
N PRO A 29 15.87 15.68 21.22
CA PRO A 29 14.44 16.00 21.19
C PRO A 29 14.08 17.11 20.21
N THR A 30 14.95 18.12 20.08
CA THR A 30 14.75 19.24 19.14
C THR A 30 14.73 18.75 17.69
N GLY A 31 15.66 17.87 17.33
CA GLY A 31 15.71 17.28 15.99
C GLY A 31 14.46 16.44 15.67
N VAL A 32 14.00 15.64 16.63
CA VAL A 32 12.77 14.86 16.51
C VAL A 32 11.58 15.79 16.29
N LEU A 33 11.46 16.85 17.07
CA LEU A 33 10.34 17.79 16.98
C LEU A 33 10.33 18.52 15.63
N ILE A 34 11.49 18.96 15.13
CA ILE A 34 11.59 19.60 13.81
C ILE A 34 11.21 18.62 12.71
N VAL A 35 11.75 17.40 12.71
CA VAL A 35 11.52 16.43 11.64
C VAL A 35 10.09 15.94 11.65
N LEU A 36 9.56 15.48 12.77
CA LEU A 36 8.18 14.98 12.84
C LEU A 36 7.17 16.11 12.67
N GLY A 37 7.35 17.23 13.38
CA GLY A 37 6.45 18.38 13.29
C GLY A 37 6.47 19.02 11.92
N GLY A 38 7.64 19.24 11.34
CA GLY A 38 7.79 19.79 9.99
C GLY A 38 7.21 18.87 8.91
N THR A 39 7.48 17.57 8.98
CA THR A 39 6.92 16.58 8.05
C THR A 39 5.40 16.52 8.15
N LEU A 40 4.85 16.47 9.38
CA LEU A 40 3.41 16.52 9.59
C LEU A 40 2.79 17.83 9.09
N GLY A 41 3.44 18.96 9.33
CA GLY A 41 2.99 20.26 8.82
C GLY A 41 2.88 20.29 7.30
N VAL A 42 3.90 19.79 6.59
CA VAL A 42 3.89 19.72 5.12
C VAL A 42 2.78 18.79 4.62
N ILE A 43 2.59 17.63 5.26
CA ILE A 43 1.52 16.70 4.88
C ILE A 43 0.15 17.37 5.03
N LEU A 44 -0.09 18.08 6.14
CA LEU A 44 -1.34 18.79 6.40
C LEU A 44 -1.63 19.89 5.38
N ILE A 45 -0.58 20.54 4.88
CA ILE A 45 -0.70 21.60 3.83
C ILE A 45 -0.98 20.97 2.46
N THR A 46 -0.34 19.85 2.15
CA THR A 46 -0.33 19.26 0.79
C THR A 46 -1.45 18.26 0.56
N THR A 47 -2.10 17.76 1.62
CA THR A 47 -3.00 16.60 1.53
C THR A 47 -4.36 16.88 2.16
N PRO A 48 -5.45 16.57 1.46
CA PRO A 48 -6.80 16.69 2.03
C PRO A 48 -6.97 15.79 3.27
N PRO A 49 -7.74 16.26 4.29
CA PRO A 49 -7.87 15.50 5.56
C PRO A 49 -8.49 14.10 5.39
N ALA A 50 -9.36 13.94 4.40
CA ALA A 50 -9.93 12.62 4.08
C ALA A 50 -8.85 11.61 3.63
N ALA A 51 -7.88 12.04 2.82
CA ALA A 51 -6.77 11.20 2.38
C ALA A 51 -5.80 10.89 3.52
N LEU A 52 -5.59 11.82 4.45
CA LEU A 52 -4.80 11.58 5.66
C LEU A 52 -5.40 10.48 6.54
N LEU A 53 -6.70 10.56 6.80
CA LEU A 53 -7.40 9.56 7.59
C LEU A 53 -7.34 8.17 6.92
N LEU A 54 -7.53 8.15 5.60
CA LEU A 54 -7.42 6.93 4.80
C LEU A 54 -6.01 6.33 4.87
N ALA A 55 -4.97 7.17 4.70
CA ALA A 55 -3.57 6.74 4.81
C ALA A 55 -3.27 6.17 6.20
N ALA A 56 -3.71 6.85 7.27
CA ALA A 56 -3.54 6.37 8.63
C ALA A 56 -4.21 5.01 8.86
N ARG A 57 -5.47 4.84 8.42
CA ARG A 57 -6.21 3.56 8.53
C ARG A 57 -5.52 2.45 7.75
N ARG A 58 -5.08 2.70 6.51
CA ARG A 58 -4.39 1.71 5.68
C ARG A 58 -3.02 1.34 6.26
N THR A 59 -2.29 2.31 6.81
CA THR A 59 -1.00 2.06 7.47
C THR A 59 -1.17 1.22 8.73
N LEU A 60 -2.17 1.51 9.56
CA LEU A 60 -2.49 0.68 10.73
C LEU A 60 -2.90 -0.73 10.31
N GLY A 61 -3.68 -0.88 9.23
CA GLY A 61 -4.06 -2.16 8.65
C GLY A 61 -2.87 -3.00 8.15
N LEU A 62 -1.70 -2.40 7.88
CA LEU A 62 -0.50 -3.17 7.51
C LEU A 62 0.01 -4.07 8.64
N PHE A 63 -0.28 -3.72 9.89
CA PHE A 63 0.07 -4.50 11.06
C PHE A 63 -0.94 -5.59 11.39
N SER A 64 -2.14 -5.54 10.78
CA SER A 64 -3.15 -6.59 10.88
C SER A 64 -2.84 -7.71 9.88
N THR A 65 -2.72 -8.92 10.37
CA THR A 65 -2.51 -10.10 9.53
C THR A 65 -3.88 -10.65 9.12
N GLU A 66 -4.60 -9.94 8.25
CA GLU A 66 -5.71 -10.57 7.56
C GLU A 66 -5.12 -11.49 6.50
N ALA A 67 -5.37 -12.78 6.64
CA ALA A 67 -5.02 -13.76 5.62
C ALA A 67 -5.81 -13.41 4.36
N SER A 68 -5.11 -13.17 3.26
CA SER A 68 -5.75 -13.04 1.95
C SER A 68 -6.49 -14.35 1.66
N PRO A 69 -7.75 -14.32 1.25
CA PRO A 69 -8.48 -15.53 0.93
C PRO A 69 -7.73 -16.29 -0.17
N ASN A 70 -7.73 -17.61 -0.08
CA ASN A 70 -7.10 -18.44 -1.08
C ASN A 70 -7.85 -18.29 -2.42
N GLN A 71 -7.13 -17.98 -3.48
CA GLN A 71 -7.69 -17.78 -4.81
C GLN A 71 -8.39 -19.05 -5.34
N GLU A 72 -7.83 -20.22 -5.03
CA GLU A 72 -8.41 -21.50 -5.42
C GLU A 72 -9.76 -21.74 -4.72
N ASP A 73 -9.87 -21.42 -3.43
CA ASP A 73 -11.10 -21.58 -2.67
C ASP A 73 -12.22 -20.68 -3.22
N LEU A 74 -11.87 -19.41 -3.56
CA LEU A 74 -12.80 -18.47 -4.20
C LEU A 74 -13.25 -18.97 -5.58
N MET A 75 -12.34 -19.50 -6.37
CA MET A 75 -12.66 -20.08 -7.68
C MET A 75 -13.62 -21.27 -7.54
N GLU A 76 -13.36 -22.20 -6.62
CA GLU A 76 -14.25 -23.35 -6.39
C GLU A 76 -15.62 -22.92 -5.86
N GLU A 77 -15.67 -21.89 -5.04
CA GLU A 77 -16.91 -21.30 -4.56
C GLU A 77 -17.73 -20.75 -5.76
N ILE A 78 -17.13 -19.96 -6.65
CA ILE A 78 -17.78 -19.43 -7.85
C ILE A 78 -18.26 -20.58 -8.77
N VAL A 79 -17.43 -21.62 -8.96
CA VAL A 79 -17.80 -22.79 -9.75
C VAL A 79 -18.98 -23.56 -9.13
N SER A 80 -19.10 -23.59 -7.80
CA SER A 80 -20.23 -24.19 -7.10
C SER A 80 -21.54 -23.44 -7.40
N TYR A 81 -21.50 -22.11 -7.39
CA TYR A 81 -22.64 -21.27 -7.76
C TYR A 81 -23.01 -21.45 -9.26
N ALA A 82 -22.02 -21.60 -10.15
CA ALA A 82 -22.27 -21.83 -11.55
C ALA A 82 -23.12 -23.09 -11.83
N LYS A 83 -22.98 -24.14 -11.02
CA LYS A 83 -23.81 -25.36 -11.12
C LYS A 83 -25.29 -25.05 -10.84
N THR A 84 -25.54 -24.23 -9.82
CA THR A 84 -26.90 -23.85 -9.37
C THR A 84 -27.53 -22.89 -10.40
N VAL A 85 -26.77 -21.85 -10.78
CA VAL A 85 -27.23 -20.82 -11.74
C VAL A 85 -27.64 -21.45 -13.08
N ARG A 86 -26.82 -22.37 -13.60
CA ARG A 86 -27.09 -23.02 -14.88
C ARG A 86 -28.38 -23.82 -14.92
N THR A 87 -28.77 -24.41 -13.79
CA THR A 87 -29.97 -25.27 -13.72
C THR A 87 -31.22 -24.53 -13.30
N LYS A 88 -31.08 -23.52 -12.44
CA LYS A 88 -32.21 -22.85 -11.77
C LYS A 88 -32.25 -21.34 -12.00
N GLY A 89 -31.27 -20.78 -12.74
CA GLY A 89 -31.12 -19.33 -12.95
C GLY A 89 -30.39 -18.63 -11.82
N ILE A 90 -29.99 -17.37 -12.04
CA ILE A 90 -29.16 -16.61 -11.12
C ILE A 90 -29.85 -16.31 -9.78
N LEU A 91 -31.15 -16.13 -9.76
CA LEU A 91 -31.94 -15.88 -8.53
C LEU A 91 -31.89 -17.05 -7.54
N ALA A 92 -31.56 -18.26 -8.02
CA ALA A 92 -31.49 -19.45 -7.16
C ALA A 92 -30.33 -19.43 -6.15
N ILE A 93 -29.37 -18.52 -6.30
CA ILE A 93 -28.27 -18.35 -5.35
C ILE A 93 -28.57 -17.35 -4.22
N GLU A 94 -29.71 -16.64 -4.30
CA GLU A 94 -30.11 -15.64 -3.27
C GLU A 94 -30.04 -16.17 -1.82
N PRO A 95 -30.55 -17.38 -1.50
CA PRO A 95 -30.43 -17.92 -0.15
C PRO A 95 -28.99 -18.19 0.32
N ALA A 96 -28.05 -18.38 -0.60
CA ALA A 96 -26.66 -18.68 -0.32
C ALA A 96 -25.79 -17.41 -0.19
N ILE A 97 -26.29 -16.24 -0.59
CA ILE A 97 -25.53 -14.99 -0.59
C ILE A 97 -24.99 -14.62 0.80
N GLY A 98 -25.77 -14.86 1.86
CA GLY A 98 -25.32 -14.60 3.25
C GLY A 98 -24.16 -15.49 3.70
N MET A 99 -23.83 -16.55 2.97
CA MET A 99 -22.76 -17.50 3.28
C MET A 99 -21.52 -17.33 2.36
N VAL A 100 -21.56 -16.36 1.45
CA VAL A 100 -20.43 -16.05 0.56
C VAL A 100 -19.22 -15.63 1.38
N SER A 101 -18.08 -16.25 1.10
CA SER A 101 -16.85 -16.10 1.90
C SER A 101 -16.24 -14.69 1.82
N HIS A 102 -16.44 -13.96 0.70
CA HIS A 102 -15.82 -12.67 0.45
C HIS A 102 -16.85 -11.58 0.17
N GLY A 103 -16.75 -10.45 0.91
CA GLY A 103 -17.73 -9.35 0.80
C GLY A 103 -17.86 -8.74 -0.59
N PHE A 104 -16.75 -8.63 -1.35
CA PHE A 104 -16.81 -8.16 -2.73
C PHE A 104 -17.55 -9.13 -3.64
N LEU A 105 -17.34 -10.45 -3.49
CA LEU A 105 -18.05 -11.46 -4.26
C LEU A 105 -19.55 -11.44 -3.93
N GLN A 106 -19.89 -11.29 -2.65
CA GLN A 106 -21.27 -11.14 -2.21
C GLN A 106 -21.97 -9.98 -2.91
N GLU A 107 -21.35 -8.80 -2.92
CA GLU A 107 -21.91 -7.63 -3.61
C GLU A 107 -21.95 -7.82 -5.13
N ALA A 108 -20.93 -8.45 -5.74
CA ALA A 108 -20.92 -8.73 -7.17
C ALA A 108 -22.07 -9.66 -7.59
N LEU A 109 -22.40 -10.65 -6.76
CA LEU A 109 -23.53 -11.55 -6.99
C LEU A 109 -24.87 -10.83 -6.82
N LEU A 110 -25.00 -9.93 -5.83
CA LEU A 110 -26.19 -9.08 -5.69
C LEU A 110 -26.39 -8.21 -6.92
N PHE A 111 -25.35 -7.52 -7.40
CA PHE A 111 -25.43 -6.75 -8.64
C PHE A 111 -25.79 -7.63 -9.84
N ALA A 112 -25.27 -8.85 -9.91
CA ALA A 112 -25.58 -9.78 -11.00
C ALA A 112 -27.05 -10.24 -11.00
N MET A 113 -27.70 -10.31 -9.83
CA MET A 113 -29.13 -10.62 -9.75
C MET A 113 -30.01 -9.44 -10.15
N ASP A 114 -29.59 -8.21 -9.87
CA ASP A 114 -30.35 -7.00 -10.15
C ASP A 114 -30.10 -6.46 -11.58
N ALA A 115 -28.99 -6.80 -12.20
CA ALA A 115 -28.61 -6.30 -13.51
C ALA A 115 -29.53 -6.84 -14.62
N LYS A 116 -29.92 -5.95 -15.54
CA LYS A 116 -30.68 -6.33 -16.75
C LYS A 116 -29.77 -6.70 -17.91
N GLU A 117 -28.63 -6.03 -18.03
CA GLU A 117 -27.67 -6.23 -19.10
C GLU A 117 -26.28 -6.52 -18.54
N ARG A 118 -25.50 -7.33 -19.27
CA ARG A 118 -24.12 -7.67 -18.91
C ARG A 118 -23.23 -6.43 -18.84
N SER A 119 -23.45 -5.47 -19.73
CA SER A 119 -22.70 -4.20 -19.81
C SER A 119 -22.85 -3.37 -18.52
N ASP A 120 -24.06 -3.33 -17.95
CA ASP A 120 -24.36 -2.60 -16.73
C ASP A 120 -23.64 -3.24 -15.53
N LEU A 121 -23.75 -4.57 -15.40
CA LEU A 121 -23.04 -5.32 -14.38
C LEU A 121 -21.53 -5.11 -14.47
N GLN A 122 -20.95 -5.28 -15.65
CA GLN A 122 -19.52 -5.10 -15.87
C GLN A 122 -19.07 -3.69 -15.49
N SER A 123 -19.77 -2.66 -15.96
CA SER A 123 -19.45 -1.27 -15.68
C SER A 123 -19.54 -0.95 -14.17
N ALA A 124 -20.55 -1.48 -13.48
CA ALA A 124 -20.72 -1.29 -12.04
C ALA A 124 -19.56 -1.90 -11.24
N LEU A 125 -19.21 -3.16 -11.56
CA LEU A 125 -18.13 -3.88 -10.88
C LEU A 125 -16.74 -3.26 -11.17
N GLU A 126 -16.45 -2.94 -12.43
CA GLU A 126 -15.20 -2.27 -12.80
C GLU A 126 -15.06 -0.91 -12.14
N ASN A 127 -16.13 -0.12 -12.05
CA ASN A 127 -16.10 1.17 -11.36
C ASN A 127 -15.80 0.99 -9.87
N LYS A 128 -16.33 -0.05 -9.25
CA LYS A 128 -16.06 -0.37 -7.84
C LYS A 128 -14.60 -0.77 -7.62
N VAL A 129 -14.04 -1.64 -8.46
CA VAL A 129 -12.63 -2.03 -8.43
C VAL A 129 -11.74 -0.80 -8.57
N ARG A 130 -11.98 0.04 -9.59
CA ARG A 130 -11.22 1.29 -9.81
C ARG A 130 -11.34 2.27 -8.64
N PHE A 131 -12.48 2.32 -7.97
CA PHE A 131 -12.64 3.17 -6.78
C PHE A 131 -11.76 2.68 -5.63
N CYS A 132 -11.73 1.37 -5.35
CA CYS A 132 -10.86 0.77 -4.33
C CYS A 132 -9.37 0.99 -4.64
N GLU A 133 -9.00 0.85 -5.93
CA GLU A 133 -7.64 1.13 -6.42
C GLU A 133 -7.21 2.57 -6.14
N ARG A 134 -8.01 3.54 -6.57
CA ARG A 134 -7.74 4.97 -6.35
C ARG A 134 -7.61 5.32 -4.87
N GLN A 135 -8.41 4.71 -4.01
CA GLN A 135 -8.28 4.91 -2.57
C GLN A 135 -6.95 4.40 -2.02
N SER A 136 -6.51 3.22 -2.47
CA SER A 136 -5.25 2.64 -2.02
C SER A 136 -4.05 3.44 -2.53
N GLU A 137 -4.10 3.89 -3.79
CA GLU A 137 -3.08 4.75 -4.37
C GLU A 137 -3.02 6.12 -3.67
N ALA A 138 -4.16 6.72 -3.38
CA ALA A 138 -4.22 7.97 -2.62
C ALA A 138 -3.58 7.83 -1.24
N ALA A 139 -3.82 6.72 -0.54
CA ALA A 139 -3.22 6.45 0.76
C ALA A 139 -1.69 6.25 0.66
N ALA A 140 -1.21 5.51 -0.33
CA ALA A 140 0.21 5.32 -0.57
C ALA A 140 0.91 6.65 -0.92
N LYS A 141 0.25 7.47 -1.74
CA LYS A 141 0.77 8.78 -2.16
C LYS A 141 1.01 9.73 -1.00
N VAL A 142 0.16 9.73 0.02
CA VAL A 142 0.37 10.53 1.25
C VAL A 142 1.70 10.16 1.92
N LEU A 143 1.98 8.86 2.06
CA LEU A 143 3.22 8.39 2.68
C LEU A 143 4.45 8.68 1.81
N GLU A 144 4.32 8.64 0.48
CA GLU A 144 5.40 9.04 -0.43
C GLU A 144 5.71 10.53 -0.33
N VAL A 145 4.69 11.37 -0.29
CA VAL A 145 4.87 12.82 -0.11
C VAL A 145 5.58 13.09 1.21
N ALA A 146 5.13 12.43 2.30
CA ALA A 146 5.79 12.52 3.59
C ALA A 146 7.26 12.06 3.54
N GLY A 147 7.51 10.90 2.89
CA GLY A 147 8.85 10.34 2.71
C GLY A 147 9.76 11.21 1.86
N GLY A 148 9.22 11.91 0.87
CA GLY A 148 9.96 12.88 0.06
C GLY A 148 10.40 14.12 0.84
N PHE A 149 9.54 14.62 1.73
CA PHE A 149 9.84 15.83 2.52
C PHE A 149 10.64 15.57 3.79
N ALA A 150 10.52 14.41 4.42
CA ALA A 150 11.18 14.12 5.69
C ALA A 150 12.71 14.33 5.66
N PRO A 151 13.48 13.92 4.62
CA PRO A 151 14.91 14.20 4.53
C PRO A 151 15.23 15.68 4.43
N THR A 152 14.48 16.44 3.65
CA THR A 152 14.70 17.89 3.47
C THR A 152 14.40 18.68 4.74
N ILE A 153 13.36 18.28 5.49
CA ILE A 153 13.09 18.83 6.82
C ILE A 153 14.21 18.45 7.79
N GLY A 154 14.78 17.24 7.68
CA GLY A 154 15.96 16.82 8.43
C GLY A 154 17.17 17.73 8.19
N VAL A 155 17.44 18.08 6.94
CA VAL A 155 18.51 19.05 6.57
C VAL A 155 18.21 20.44 7.16
N LEU A 156 16.96 20.89 7.10
CA LEU A 156 16.56 22.16 7.73
C LEU A 156 16.84 22.15 9.24
N GLY A 157 16.53 21.03 9.90
CA GLY A 157 16.87 20.84 11.33
C GLY A 157 18.37 20.90 11.60
N THR A 158 19.20 20.38 10.70
CA THR A 158 20.67 20.51 10.79
C THR A 158 21.12 21.96 10.72
N VAL A 159 20.57 22.74 9.79
CA VAL A 159 20.90 24.17 9.64
C VAL A 159 20.53 24.95 10.91
N VAL A 160 19.32 24.71 11.45
CA VAL A 160 18.88 25.35 12.71
C VAL A 160 19.80 24.97 13.87
N GLY A 161 20.19 23.70 13.97
CA GLY A 161 21.15 23.22 14.99
C GLY A 161 22.51 23.86 14.86
N LEU A 162 23.04 24.05 13.64
CA LEU A 162 24.32 24.71 13.41
C LEU A 162 24.28 26.21 13.78
N ILE A 163 23.17 26.89 13.53
CA ILE A 163 22.99 28.29 13.96
C ILE A 163 23.07 28.39 15.48
N ASP A 164 22.45 27.46 16.22
CA ASP A 164 22.51 27.46 17.68
C ASP A 164 23.94 27.22 18.18
N VAL A 165 24.68 26.31 17.59
CA VAL A 165 26.12 26.06 17.90
C VAL A 165 26.96 27.30 17.69
N LEU A 166 26.73 28.04 16.58
CA LEU A 166 27.49 29.26 16.27
C LEU A 166 27.17 30.41 17.26
N ARG A 167 25.97 30.43 17.81
CA ARG A 167 25.58 31.42 18.83
C ARG A 167 26.20 31.13 20.22
N GLN A 168 26.49 29.87 20.48
CA GLN A 168 27.04 29.42 21.77
C GLN A 168 28.57 29.18 21.69
N PHE A 169 29.31 29.98 20.90
CA PHE A 169 30.73 29.82 20.64
C PHE A 169 31.58 30.05 21.90
N SER A 170 31.75 29.00 22.72
CA SER A 170 32.49 29.10 24.00
C SER A 170 33.77 28.25 24.05
N SER A 171 33.77 27.07 23.43
CA SER A 171 34.93 26.18 23.39
C SER A 171 34.86 25.24 22.18
N LEU A 172 36.04 24.72 21.75
CA LEU A 172 36.12 23.79 20.62
C LEU A 172 35.35 22.48 20.87
N SER A 173 35.33 22.01 22.11
CA SER A 173 34.60 20.80 22.51
C SER A 173 33.09 20.99 22.42
N THR A 174 32.55 22.16 22.78
CA THR A 174 31.15 22.53 22.71
C THR A 174 30.71 22.59 21.22
N ILE A 175 31.55 23.17 20.35
CA ILE A 175 31.26 23.21 18.92
C ILE A 175 31.19 21.80 18.34
N ALA A 176 32.20 20.94 18.64
CA ALA A 176 32.23 19.59 18.09
C ALA A 176 31.00 18.76 18.51
N SER A 177 30.58 18.84 19.76
CA SER A 177 29.39 18.15 20.25
C SER A 177 28.09 18.70 19.63
N GLY A 178 27.99 20.02 19.48
CA GLY A 178 26.81 20.67 18.89
C GLY A 178 26.67 20.40 17.41
N VAL A 179 27.76 20.35 16.64
CA VAL A 179 27.76 19.95 15.24
C VAL A 179 27.27 18.51 15.10
N GLY A 180 27.74 17.58 15.94
CA GLY A 180 27.27 16.20 15.94
C GLY A 180 25.78 16.11 16.23
N ALA A 181 25.28 16.87 17.20
CA ALA A 181 23.87 16.94 17.54
C ALA A 181 23.01 17.50 16.37
N ALA A 182 23.50 18.50 15.66
CA ALA A 182 22.82 19.07 14.51
C ALA A 182 22.62 18.02 13.39
N PHE A 183 23.65 17.24 13.05
CA PHE A 183 23.56 16.18 12.04
C PHE A 183 22.55 15.07 12.36
N THR A 184 22.24 14.86 13.65
CA THR A 184 21.26 13.86 14.08
C THR A 184 19.87 14.13 13.51
N SER A 185 19.49 15.39 13.27
CA SER A 185 18.22 15.73 12.62
C SER A 185 18.13 15.19 11.19
N THR A 186 19.22 15.23 10.42
CA THR A 186 19.27 14.63 9.08
C THR A 186 19.11 13.10 9.14
N ILE A 187 19.75 12.45 10.11
CA ILE A 187 19.61 11.01 10.34
C ILE A 187 18.16 10.65 10.61
N TYR A 188 17.46 11.42 11.45
CA TYR A 188 16.04 11.21 11.72
C TYR A 188 15.18 11.35 10.47
N GLY A 189 15.41 12.39 9.66
CA GLY A 189 14.68 12.61 8.42
C GLY A 189 14.86 11.45 7.43
N LEU A 190 16.11 11.00 7.25
CA LEU A 190 16.44 9.87 6.37
C LEU A 190 15.88 8.54 6.90
N ALA A 191 15.99 8.29 8.20
CA ALA A 191 15.46 7.07 8.81
C ALA A 191 13.92 7.02 8.71
N LEU A 192 13.25 8.12 9.04
CA LEU A 192 11.79 8.23 8.91
C LEU A 192 11.32 7.96 7.48
N ALA A 193 11.99 8.55 6.49
CA ALA A 193 11.64 8.37 5.08
C ALA A 193 11.88 6.93 4.61
N ASN A 194 13.10 6.43 4.76
CA ASN A 194 13.55 5.21 4.09
C ASN A 194 13.23 3.92 4.88
N VAL A 195 13.06 3.99 6.19
CA VAL A 195 12.76 2.81 7.02
C VAL A 195 11.27 2.69 7.31
N VAL A 196 10.53 3.81 7.32
CA VAL A 196 9.12 3.81 7.74
C VAL A 196 8.20 4.19 6.58
N LEU A 197 8.29 5.44 6.09
CA LEU A 197 7.27 6.02 5.21
C LEU A 197 7.25 5.38 3.81
N LEU A 198 8.38 5.32 3.14
CA LEU A 198 8.47 4.75 1.79
C LEU A 198 8.19 3.24 1.77
N PRO A 199 8.75 2.42 2.68
CA PRO A 199 8.38 1.01 2.74
C PRO A 199 6.91 0.77 3.05
N ALA A 200 6.28 1.62 3.88
CA ALA A 200 4.85 1.53 4.17
C ALA A 200 4.02 1.86 2.91
N ALA A 201 4.38 2.90 2.14
CA ALA A 201 3.73 3.23 0.88
C ALA A 201 3.80 2.07 -0.12
N HIS A 202 4.98 1.49 -0.33
CA HIS A 202 5.16 0.33 -1.20
C HIS A 202 4.36 -0.88 -0.73
N ARG A 203 4.28 -1.11 0.58
CA ARG A 203 3.51 -2.23 1.13
C ARG A 203 2.01 -2.05 0.95
N ILE A 204 1.50 -0.81 1.05
CA ILE A 204 0.08 -0.52 0.75
C ILE A 204 -0.22 -0.87 -0.71
N ARG A 205 0.65 -0.46 -1.66
CA ARG A 205 0.48 -0.79 -3.07
C ARG A 205 0.53 -2.28 -3.35
N ALA A 206 1.49 -2.98 -2.77
CA ALA A 206 1.61 -4.43 -2.94
C ALA A 206 0.34 -5.16 -2.47
N ARG A 207 -0.18 -4.84 -1.27
CA ARG A 207 -1.44 -5.41 -0.78
C ARG A 207 -2.64 -5.01 -1.64
N ALA A 208 -2.67 -3.77 -2.13
CA ALA A 208 -3.71 -3.31 -3.03
C ALA A 208 -3.71 -4.13 -4.33
N SER A 209 -2.56 -4.35 -4.93
CA SER A 209 -2.41 -5.16 -6.15
C SER A 209 -2.93 -6.59 -5.96
N GLU A 210 -2.59 -7.25 -4.84
CA GLU A 210 -3.13 -8.57 -4.50
C GLU A 210 -4.67 -8.56 -4.38
N THR A 211 -5.22 -7.53 -3.71
CA THR A 211 -6.68 -7.38 -3.54
C THR A 211 -7.37 -7.12 -4.88
N PHE A 212 -6.78 -6.32 -5.76
CA PHE A 212 -7.35 -6.03 -7.08
C PHE A 212 -7.40 -7.26 -7.96
N HIS A 213 -6.36 -8.06 -7.96
CA HIS A 213 -6.35 -9.31 -8.71
C HIS A 213 -7.48 -10.26 -8.27
N LEU A 214 -7.72 -10.35 -6.95
CA LEU A 214 -8.86 -11.09 -6.41
C LEU A 214 -10.20 -10.48 -6.83
N GLN A 215 -10.33 -9.15 -6.82
CA GLN A 215 -11.55 -8.46 -7.23
C GLN A 215 -11.83 -8.63 -8.73
N GLU A 216 -10.80 -8.63 -9.58
CA GLU A 216 -10.92 -8.93 -11.00
C GLU A 216 -11.40 -10.36 -11.23
N LEU A 217 -10.81 -11.34 -10.53
CA LEU A 217 -11.26 -12.74 -10.59
C LEU A 217 -12.74 -12.89 -10.20
N MET A 218 -13.15 -12.23 -9.10
CA MET A 218 -14.54 -12.25 -8.64
C MET A 218 -15.48 -11.54 -9.61
N THR A 219 -15.03 -10.44 -10.24
CA THR A 219 -15.79 -9.71 -11.27
C THR A 219 -16.05 -10.60 -12.47
N GLU A 220 -15.01 -11.24 -13.03
CA GLU A 220 -15.16 -12.17 -14.14
C GLU A 220 -16.02 -13.37 -13.76
N GLY A 221 -15.85 -13.90 -12.55
CA GLY A 221 -16.71 -14.95 -12.02
C GLY A 221 -18.18 -14.57 -12.00
N ALA A 222 -18.51 -13.37 -11.49
CA ALA A 222 -19.89 -12.87 -11.46
C ALA A 222 -20.48 -12.68 -12.88
N LEU A 223 -19.68 -12.17 -13.84
CA LEU A 223 -20.07 -12.05 -15.24
C LEU A 223 -20.36 -13.42 -15.88
N TYR A 224 -19.54 -14.43 -15.61
CA TYR A 224 -19.77 -15.79 -16.13
C TYR A 224 -21.01 -16.44 -15.52
N LEU A 225 -21.31 -16.14 -14.26
CA LEU A 225 -22.55 -16.58 -13.61
C LEU A 225 -23.76 -15.89 -14.23
N PHE A 226 -23.69 -14.59 -14.48
CA PHE A 226 -24.73 -13.83 -15.16
C PHE A 226 -25.05 -14.40 -16.55
N ASP A 227 -24.02 -14.76 -17.32
CA ASP A 227 -24.14 -15.37 -18.64
C ASP A 227 -24.66 -16.83 -18.58
N GLY A 228 -24.84 -17.42 -17.39
CA GLY A 228 -25.25 -18.83 -17.23
C GLY A 228 -24.24 -19.82 -17.80
N MET A 229 -22.95 -19.47 -17.78
CA MET A 229 -21.88 -20.25 -18.38
C MET A 229 -21.74 -21.63 -17.75
N HIS A 230 -21.30 -22.62 -18.55
CA HIS A 230 -21.10 -23.99 -18.07
C HIS A 230 -20.00 -24.05 -17.00
N PRO A 231 -20.20 -24.72 -15.83
CA PRO A 231 -19.24 -24.76 -14.73
C PRO A 231 -17.82 -25.15 -15.10
N ARG A 232 -17.67 -26.10 -16.09
CA ARG A 232 -16.34 -26.48 -16.59
C ARG A 232 -15.63 -25.32 -17.32
N LEU A 233 -16.37 -24.51 -18.08
CA LEU A 233 -15.80 -23.36 -18.77
C LEU A 233 -15.46 -22.24 -17.79
N VAL A 234 -16.31 -22.02 -16.77
CA VAL A 234 -16.03 -21.06 -15.68
C VAL A 234 -14.72 -21.44 -15.01
N ARG A 235 -14.55 -22.71 -14.60
CA ARG A 235 -13.31 -23.20 -14.00
C ARG A 235 -12.10 -22.99 -14.90
N GLN A 236 -12.21 -23.37 -16.17
CA GLN A 236 -11.08 -23.25 -17.12
C GLN A 236 -10.66 -21.78 -17.32
N ARG A 237 -11.62 -20.86 -17.44
CA ARG A 237 -11.34 -19.43 -17.64
C ARG A 237 -10.77 -18.79 -16.37
N LEU A 238 -11.32 -19.10 -15.20
CA LEU A 238 -10.80 -18.58 -13.93
C LEU A 238 -9.41 -19.14 -13.62
N HIS A 239 -9.13 -20.41 -13.98
CA HIS A 239 -7.79 -20.99 -13.80
C HIS A 239 -6.76 -20.26 -14.67
N SER A 240 -7.07 -19.93 -15.90
CA SER A 240 -6.17 -19.15 -16.76
C SER A 240 -5.94 -17.71 -16.22
N PHE A 241 -6.83 -17.20 -15.38
CA PHE A 241 -6.69 -15.93 -14.70
C PHE A 241 -5.71 -16.01 -13.52
N LEU A 242 -5.68 -17.16 -12.83
CA LEU A 242 -4.74 -17.43 -11.73
C LEU A 242 -3.29 -17.52 -12.22
N ASP A 243 -3.08 -18.08 -13.42
CA ASP A 243 -1.76 -18.23 -14.03
C ASP A 243 -1.22 -16.92 -14.65
N ALA A 244 -2.07 -15.89 -14.80
CA ALA A 244 -1.67 -14.62 -15.38
C ALA A 244 -1.03 -13.70 -14.32
N PRO A 245 0.16 -13.11 -14.59
CA PRO A 245 0.74 -12.12 -13.68
C PRO A 245 -0.21 -10.93 -13.55
N PRO A 246 -0.27 -10.27 -12.38
CA PRO A 246 -1.14 -9.13 -12.14
C PRO A 246 -0.90 -8.03 -13.18
N VAL A 247 -1.97 -7.39 -13.62
CA VAL A 247 -1.99 -6.40 -14.73
C VAL A 247 -0.99 -5.25 -14.52
N HIS A 248 -0.68 -4.94 -13.27
CA HIS A 248 0.29 -3.87 -12.95
C HIS A 248 1.73 -4.22 -13.38
N ASP A 249 2.06 -5.49 -13.43
CA ASP A 249 3.38 -5.97 -13.89
C ASP A 249 3.50 -5.93 -15.43
N ARG A 250 2.37 -6.02 -16.13
CA ARG A 250 2.36 -5.94 -17.61
C ARG A 250 2.68 -4.55 -18.15
N SER A 251 2.31 -3.49 -17.45
CA SER A 251 2.62 -2.12 -17.86
C SER A 251 4.10 -1.77 -17.66
N THR A 252 4.71 -2.28 -16.58
CA THR A 252 6.16 -2.15 -16.32
C THR A 252 6.96 -3.01 -17.28
N GLN A 253 6.56 -4.25 -17.55
CA GLN A 253 7.23 -5.12 -18.51
C GLN A 253 7.12 -4.60 -19.94
N SER A 254 5.99 -4.01 -20.33
CA SER A 254 5.85 -3.38 -21.66
C SER A 254 6.71 -2.13 -21.81
N LEU A 255 6.89 -1.34 -20.76
CA LEU A 255 7.81 -0.19 -20.75
C LEU A 255 9.27 -0.62 -20.76
N GLU A 256 9.64 -1.64 -19.98
CA GLU A 256 10.99 -2.19 -19.99
C GLU A 256 11.34 -2.84 -21.33
N SER A 257 10.40 -3.58 -21.93
CA SER A 257 10.60 -4.16 -23.26
C SER A 257 10.69 -3.09 -24.36
N ALA A 258 9.93 -1.99 -24.24
CA ALA A 258 10.02 -0.85 -25.16
C ALA A 258 11.34 -0.10 -25.05
N LEU A 259 11.85 0.05 -23.82
CA LEU A 259 13.17 0.66 -23.56
C LEU A 259 14.32 -0.23 -24.06
N GLN A 260 14.22 -1.56 -23.92
CA GLN A 260 15.23 -2.50 -24.42
C GLN A 260 15.25 -2.62 -25.94
N THR A 261 14.12 -2.39 -26.61
CA THR A 261 14.01 -2.44 -28.08
C THR A 261 14.35 -1.12 -28.78
N GLY A 262 14.70 -0.06 -28.03
CA GLY A 262 15.16 1.23 -28.60
C GLY A 262 14.10 1.94 -29.46
N ARG A 263 12.82 1.65 -29.27
CA ARG A 263 11.71 2.32 -29.94
C ARG A 263 11.13 3.41 -29.03
N VAL A 264 11.87 4.47 -28.83
CA VAL A 264 11.39 5.76 -28.34
C VAL A 264 11.90 6.82 -29.30
#